data_a0070ed9a9d3b5c5f17ad793dcb62b3a
#
_entry.id   a0070ed9a9d3b5c5f17ad793dcb62b3a
#
_cell.length_a   1.000
_cell.length_b   1.000
_cell.length_c   1.000
_cell.angle_alpha   90.00
_cell.angle_beta   90.00
_cell.angle_gamma   90.00
#
_symmetry.space_group_name_H-M   'P 1'
#
loop_
_entity.id
_entity.type
_entity.pdbx_description
1 polymer ?
#
loop_
_entity_poly.entity_id
_entity_poly.type
_entity_poly.pdbx_seq_one_letter_code
_entity_poly.pdbx_strand_id
1 'polypeptide(L)'
;MKQYFDKPISEIIKNRHSVRSYNSEILGEELKSKLEEYAANIKGPFAAKLRLEVLDSLDLEEGAGSKFGTYGIIKGAKTFIAAATQKEEHSMEQLGYCLEKLMLYAESLGLGTCWMGGTFKRSQFAELIKLKEDEIMPAITPIGYPAEKRGFVEKVMRRMAGSDNRKPWSELFFEGSFDKPLKKEAAGQYAEVLEMVRLAPSASNKQPWRILKQGNEYHIYLQETKGYANALGFNMQKIDIGIAMCHFEMTAVELGMIGHFVDSTRKTMDVKAEGLEYIVSFVE
;
A
#
# COMPACT_ATOMS: atom_id res chain seq x y z
N MET A 1 -9.87 11.59 -10.93
CA MET A 1 -8.80 10.65 -11.33
C MET A 1 -8.20 10.94 -12.70
N LYS A 2 -8.98 11.15 -13.74
CA LYS A 2 -8.48 11.44 -15.12
C LYS A 2 -7.45 12.59 -15.22
N GLN A 3 -7.37 13.45 -14.21
CA GLN A 3 -6.39 14.56 -14.19
C GLN A 3 -4.96 14.08 -13.96
N TYR A 4 -4.76 12.93 -13.31
CA TYR A 4 -3.43 12.44 -12.90
C TYR A 4 -3.00 11.16 -13.62
N PHE A 5 -3.94 10.34 -14.10
CA PHE A 5 -3.65 9.04 -14.68
C PHE A 5 -4.02 9.00 -16.17
N ASP A 6 -3.03 8.77 -17.03
CA ASP A 6 -3.21 8.64 -18.48
C ASP A 6 -3.57 7.20 -18.90
N LYS A 7 -3.40 6.22 -17.99
CA LYS A 7 -3.71 4.82 -18.20
C LYS A 7 -4.79 4.33 -17.24
N PRO A 8 -5.52 3.26 -17.59
CA PRO A 8 -6.45 2.62 -16.68
C PRO A 8 -5.77 2.17 -15.38
N ILE A 9 -6.42 2.41 -14.26
CA ILE A 9 -5.93 2.00 -12.93
C ILE A 9 -5.72 0.50 -12.85
N SER A 10 -6.62 -0.28 -13.44
CA SER A 10 -6.50 -1.73 -13.51
C SER A 10 -5.26 -2.19 -14.28
N GLU A 11 -4.81 -1.45 -15.30
CA GLU A 11 -3.55 -1.71 -16.01
C GLU A 11 -2.34 -1.36 -15.13
N ILE A 12 -2.36 -0.20 -14.46
CA ILE A 12 -1.30 0.25 -13.55
C ILE A 12 -1.12 -0.74 -12.40
N ILE A 13 -2.22 -1.19 -11.77
CA ILE A 13 -2.19 -2.20 -10.70
C ILE A 13 -1.56 -3.52 -11.19
N LYS A 14 -1.94 -4.00 -12.38
CA LYS A 14 -1.41 -5.24 -12.97
C LYS A 14 0.09 -5.15 -13.28
N ASN A 15 0.57 -3.98 -13.70
CA ASN A 15 1.97 -3.75 -14.06
C ASN A 15 2.86 -3.50 -12.84
N ARG A 16 2.32 -2.82 -11.80
CA ARG A 16 3.08 -2.47 -10.62
C ARG A 16 3.67 -3.71 -9.93
N HIS A 17 4.95 -3.67 -9.72
CA HIS A 17 5.67 -4.70 -8.95
C HIS A 17 6.75 -4.06 -8.07
N SER A 18 7.28 -4.79 -7.10
CA SER A 18 8.37 -4.30 -6.25
C SER A 18 9.68 -4.23 -7.02
N VAL A 19 10.15 -3.03 -7.32
CA VAL A 19 11.46 -2.76 -7.94
C VAL A 19 12.50 -2.57 -6.84
N ARG A 20 13.60 -3.31 -6.93
CA ARG A 20 14.70 -3.25 -5.95
C ARG A 20 16.05 -2.89 -6.58
N SER A 21 16.10 -2.81 -7.91
CA SER A 21 17.29 -2.44 -8.69
C SER A 21 16.94 -1.26 -9.60
N TYR A 22 17.64 -0.17 -9.44
CA TYR A 22 17.44 1.10 -10.14
C TYR A 22 18.68 1.44 -10.97
N ASN A 23 18.54 2.28 -11.99
CA ASN A 23 19.62 2.67 -12.89
C ASN A 23 20.56 3.76 -12.33
N SER A 24 20.33 4.20 -11.09
CA SER A 24 21.09 5.25 -10.38
C SER A 24 20.93 6.66 -10.93
N GLU A 25 20.01 6.90 -11.84
CA GLU A 25 19.66 8.25 -12.28
C GLU A 25 18.86 8.98 -11.18
N ILE A 26 19.14 10.27 -11.02
CA ILE A 26 18.39 11.15 -10.15
C ILE A 26 17.10 11.56 -10.87
N LEU A 27 16.00 11.63 -10.15
CA LEU A 27 14.75 12.13 -10.72
C LEU A 27 14.91 13.60 -11.10
N GLY A 28 14.52 13.95 -12.33
CA GLY A 28 14.48 15.35 -12.75
C GLY A 28 13.47 16.16 -11.93
N GLU A 29 13.74 17.46 -11.74
CA GLU A 29 12.93 18.36 -10.93
C GLU A 29 11.45 18.37 -11.32
N GLU A 30 11.13 18.23 -12.60
CA GLU A 30 9.74 18.17 -13.09
C GLU A 30 8.99 16.94 -12.51
N LEU A 31 9.61 15.76 -12.54
CA LEU A 31 9.01 14.53 -12.00
C LEU A 31 8.91 14.59 -10.47
N LYS A 32 9.93 15.13 -9.83
CA LYS A 32 9.94 15.33 -8.38
C LYS A 32 8.80 16.26 -7.96
N SER A 33 8.66 17.41 -8.61
CA SER A 33 7.58 18.37 -8.35
C SER A 33 6.20 17.74 -8.58
N LYS A 34 6.01 16.92 -9.63
CA LYS A 34 4.75 16.19 -9.86
C LYS A 34 4.42 15.23 -8.72
N LEU A 35 5.42 14.51 -8.21
CA LEU A 35 5.24 13.59 -7.08
C LEU A 35 4.90 14.33 -5.79
N GLU A 36 5.59 15.43 -5.50
CA GLU A 36 5.36 16.27 -4.33
C GLU A 36 3.97 16.92 -4.38
N GLU A 37 3.58 17.48 -5.52
CA GLU A 37 2.26 18.05 -5.74
C GLU A 37 1.16 16.99 -5.55
N TYR A 38 1.34 15.80 -6.14
CA TYR A 38 0.38 14.73 -5.99
C TYR A 38 0.29 14.27 -4.53
N ALA A 39 1.44 14.08 -3.85
CA ALA A 39 1.52 13.69 -2.44
C ALA A 39 0.80 14.69 -1.53
N ALA A 40 0.97 15.99 -1.77
CA ALA A 40 0.33 17.06 -1.00
C ALA A 40 -1.22 17.08 -1.18
N ASN A 41 -1.71 16.59 -2.30
CA ASN A 41 -3.15 16.58 -2.64
C ASN A 41 -3.84 15.24 -2.37
N ILE A 42 -3.12 14.19 -1.99
CA ILE A 42 -3.72 12.89 -1.68
C ILE A 42 -4.61 13.02 -0.44
N LYS A 43 -5.86 12.60 -0.61
CA LYS A 43 -6.79 12.40 0.50
C LYS A 43 -7.06 10.91 0.65
N GLY A 44 -7.02 10.43 1.87
CA GLY A 44 -7.41 9.07 2.21
C GLY A 44 -8.79 9.04 2.87
N PRO A 45 -9.30 7.85 3.17
CA PRO A 45 -10.65 7.66 3.70
C PRO A 45 -10.81 8.05 5.17
N PHE A 46 -9.71 8.20 5.91
CA PHE A 46 -9.73 8.52 7.34
C PHE A 46 -9.15 9.92 7.61
N ALA A 47 -9.47 10.48 8.77
CA ALA A 47 -8.99 11.79 9.20
C ALA A 47 -7.57 11.78 9.80
N ALA A 48 -6.96 10.60 9.95
CA ALA A 48 -5.63 10.45 10.53
C ALA A 48 -4.58 11.26 9.76
N LYS A 49 -3.74 11.99 10.51
CA LYS A 49 -2.72 12.85 9.94
C LYS A 49 -1.60 12.04 9.33
N LEU A 50 -1.24 12.37 8.11
CA LEU A 50 -0.20 11.72 7.33
C LEU A 50 0.70 12.77 6.68
N ARG A 51 1.99 12.47 6.62
CA ARG A 51 3.00 13.25 5.92
C ARG A 51 3.80 12.33 5.00
N LEU A 52 3.85 12.67 3.72
CA LEU A 52 4.64 11.97 2.70
C LEU A 52 5.74 12.93 2.23
N GLU A 53 6.99 12.54 2.49
CA GLU A 53 8.16 13.37 2.21
C GLU A 53 9.02 12.73 1.12
N VAL A 54 9.29 13.46 0.06
CA VAL A 54 10.22 13.06 -1.00
C VAL A 54 11.64 13.47 -0.59
N LEU A 55 12.56 12.51 -0.58
CA LEU A 55 13.93 12.65 -0.08
C LEU A 55 14.92 12.23 -1.16
N ASP A 56 15.94 13.04 -1.41
CA ASP A 56 17.06 12.63 -2.25
C ASP A 56 18.21 12.03 -1.43
N SER A 57 18.93 11.11 -2.03
CA SER A 57 20.06 10.47 -1.38
C SER A 57 21.24 11.40 -1.15
N LEU A 58 21.28 12.53 -1.86
CA LEU A 58 22.30 13.56 -1.67
C LEU A 58 22.20 14.21 -0.29
N ASP A 59 21.00 14.30 0.26
CA ASP A 59 20.75 14.83 1.60
C ASP A 59 21.32 13.94 2.72
N LEU A 60 21.73 12.72 2.37
CA LEU A 60 22.25 11.69 3.30
C LEU A 60 23.76 11.46 3.20
N GLU A 61 24.43 11.99 2.16
CA GLU A 61 25.85 11.71 1.92
C GLU A 61 26.83 12.49 2.84
N GLU A 62 26.39 13.52 3.53
CA GLU A 62 27.25 14.28 4.45
C GLU A 62 27.62 13.57 5.76
N GLY A 63 27.03 12.41 6.07
CA GLY A 63 27.26 11.73 7.34
C GLY A 63 27.46 10.20 7.33
N ALA A 64 27.13 9.48 6.27
CA ALA A 64 27.18 8.03 6.26
C ALA A 64 27.64 7.46 4.92
N GLY A 65 28.88 6.98 4.85
CA GLY A 65 29.45 6.36 3.65
C GLY A 65 28.49 5.39 2.95
N SER A 66 28.38 5.56 1.69
CA SER A 66 27.86 4.84 0.51
C SER A 66 26.85 3.66 0.63
N LYS A 67 26.30 3.32 1.79
CA LYS A 67 25.28 2.28 1.94
C LYS A 67 24.06 2.84 2.65
N PHE A 68 23.18 3.43 1.87
CA PHE A 68 21.85 3.80 2.31
C PHE A 68 21.21 2.71 3.16
N GLY A 69 20.57 3.10 4.25
CA GLY A 69 20.01 2.26 5.29
C GLY A 69 18.94 1.24 4.90
N THR A 70 19.08 0.60 3.74
CA THR A 70 18.16 -0.44 3.23
C THR A 70 18.77 -1.84 3.31
N TYR A 71 19.82 -2.03 4.13
CA TYR A 71 20.51 -3.32 4.33
C TYR A 71 20.91 -4.02 3.00
N GLY A 72 21.16 -3.26 1.95
CA GLY A 72 21.53 -3.78 0.62
C GLY A 72 20.40 -4.42 -0.18
N ILE A 73 19.15 -4.31 0.29
CA ILE A 73 17.96 -4.81 -0.41
C ILE A 73 17.67 -3.95 -1.63
N ILE A 74 17.83 -2.64 -1.51
CA ILE A 74 17.66 -1.68 -2.60
C ILE A 74 19.03 -1.30 -3.16
N LYS A 75 19.13 -1.29 -4.49
CA LYS A 75 20.35 -0.92 -5.21
C LYS A 75 20.05 0.17 -6.22
N GLY A 76 20.87 1.22 -6.24
CA GLY A 76 20.82 2.28 -7.23
C GLY A 76 19.73 3.33 -7.03
N ALA A 77 18.79 3.16 -6.11
CA ALA A 77 17.80 4.21 -5.85
C ALA A 77 18.47 5.45 -5.27
N LYS A 78 18.12 6.62 -5.80
CA LYS A 78 18.62 7.94 -5.40
C LYS A 78 17.54 8.79 -4.72
N THR A 79 16.30 8.45 -4.89
CA THR A 79 15.16 9.17 -4.30
C THR A 79 14.30 8.16 -3.51
N PHE A 80 13.75 8.64 -2.41
CA PHE A 80 12.87 7.87 -1.52
C PHE A 80 11.65 8.70 -1.12
N ILE A 81 10.58 8.03 -0.76
CA ILE A 81 9.43 8.65 -0.11
C ILE A 81 9.34 8.05 1.29
N ALA A 82 9.37 8.91 2.32
CA ALA A 82 9.13 8.54 3.70
C ALA A 82 7.69 8.87 4.09
N ALA A 83 7.02 7.92 4.76
CA ALA A 83 5.66 8.10 5.24
C ALA A 83 5.65 8.17 6.77
N ALA A 84 5.28 9.33 7.32
CA ALA A 84 5.14 9.56 8.75
C ALA A 84 3.70 9.86 9.12
N THR A 85 3.25 9.32 10.26
CA THR A 85 1.88 9.50 10.77
C THR A 85 1.89 9.61 12.29
N GLN A 86 0.86 10.23 12.86
CA GLN A 86 0.62 10.20 14.30
C GLN A 86 0.02 8.85 14.71
N LYS A 87 0.17 8.48 16.00
CA LYS A 87 -0.45 7.27 16.56
C LYS A 87 -1.92 7.55 16.86
N GLU A 88 -2.74 7.48 15.83
CA GLU A 88 -4.18 7.71 15.90
C GLU A 88 -4.92 6.48 15.37
N GLU A 89 -6.22 6.44 15.62
CA GLU A 89 -7.09 5.41 15.02
C GLU A 89 -7.02 5.45 13.50
N HIS A 90 -6.99 4.29 12.87
CA HIS A 90 -6.85 4.13 11.41
C HIS A 90 -5.61 4.78 10.76
N SER A 91 -4.60 5.19 11.55
CA SER A 91 -3.41 5.83 11.00
C SER A 91 -2.59 4.91 10.09
N MET A 92 -2.58 3.61 10.36
CA MET A 92 -1.87 2.63 9.54
C MET A 92 -2.62 2.37 8.22
N GLU A 93 -3.94 2.25 8.27
CA GLU A 93 -4.81 2.08 7.11
C GLU A 93 -4.74 3.33 6.20
N GLN A 94 -4.79 4.51 6.79
CA GLN A 94 -4.64 5.80 6.09
C GLN A 94 -3.29 5.87 5.37
N LEU A 95 -2.20 5.51 6.06
CA LEU A 95 -0.86 5.49 5.48
C LEU A 95 -0.78 4.49 4.32
N GLY A 96 -1.29 3.28 4.52
CA GLY A 96 -1.32 2.25 3.49
C GLY A 96 -2.05 2.70 2.24
N TYR A 97 -3.22 3.29 2.41
CA TYR A 97 -4.03 3.84 1.32
C TYR A 97 -3.31 4.96 0.56
N CYS A 98 -2.83 5.97 1.26
CA CYS A 98 -2.25 7.16 0.61
C CYS A 98 -0.90 6.88 -0.04
N LEU A 99 -0.03 6.09 0.61
CA LEU A 99 1.27 5.76 0.03
C LEU A 99 1.12 4.82 -1.18
N GLU A 100 0.18 3.84 -1.16
CA GLU A 100 -0.09 3.02 -2.35
C GLU A 100 -0.63 3.88 -3.49
N LYS A 101 -1.51 4.83 -3.21
CA LYS A 101 -2.03 5.76 -4.22
C LYS A 101 -0.91 6.57 -4.90
N LEU A 102 0.08 7.02 -4.11
CA LEU A 102 1.28 7.69 -4.64
C LEU A 102 2.17 6.72 -5.42
N MET A 103 2.30 5.47 -4.98
CA MET A 103 3.07 4.45 -5.69
C MET A 103 2.43 4.05 -7.03
N LEU A 104 1.11 3.99 -7.12
CA LEU A 104 0.39 3.79 -8.37
C LEU A 104 0.56 4.98 -9.32
N TYR A 105 0.58 6.20 -8.78
CA TYR A 105 0.89 7.39 -9.58
C TYR A 105 2.33 7.35 -10.12
N ALA A 106 3.30 6.95 -9.30
CA ALA A 106 4.68 6.75 -9.72
C ALA A 106 4.80 5.71 -10.86
N GLU A 107 4.09 4.57 -10.73
CA GLU A 107 4.03 3.54 -11.80
C GLU A 107 3.46 4.11 -13.10
N SER A 108 2.44 4.98 -13.05
CA SER A 108 1.88 5.63 -14.25
C SER A 108 2.89 6.54 -14.95
N LEU A 109 3.85 7.08 -14.22
CA LEU A 109 4.97 7.88 -14.72
C LEU A 109 6.17 7.03 -15.18
N GLY A 110 6.06 5.70 -15.14
CA GLY A 110 7.14 4.77 -15.49
C GLY A 110 8.21 4.59 -14.41
N LEU A 111 7.92 5.00 -13.17
CA LEU A 111 8.85 4.88 -12.05
C LEU A 111 8.59 3.62 -11.23
N GLY A 112 9.66 2.92 -10.86
CA GLY A 112 9.59 1.76 -9.99
C GLY A 112 9.56 2.13 -8.52
N THR A 113 8.84 1.36 -7.71
CA THR A 113 8.71 1.52 -6.26
C THR A 113 8.80 0.17 -5.54
N CYS A 114 8.99 0.20 -4.22
CA CYS A 114 9.00 -1.00 -3.38
C CYS A 114 8.59 -0.68 -1.95
N TRP A 115 7.53 -1.31 -1.44
CA TRP A 115 7.15 -1.23 -0.04
C TRP A 115 8.28 -1.72 0.89
N MET A 116 8.69 -0.88 1.84
CA MET A 116 9.66 -1.21 2.87
C MET A 116 9.14 -0.81 4.25
N GLY A 117 8.77 -1.79 5.08
CA GLY A 117 8.26 -1.57 6.43
C GLY A 117 9.24 -2.01 7.53
N GLY A 118 10.00 -3.10 7.31
CA GLY A 118 10.91 -3.69 8.31
C GLY A 118 12.38 -3.73 7.91
N THR A 119 12.74 -3.33 6.71
CA THR A 119 14.06 -3.58 6.11
C THR A 119 14.83 -2.30 5.77
N PHE A 120 14.69 -1.29 6.61
CA PHE A 120 15.43 -0.02 6.50
C PHE A 120 15.84 0.51 7.88
N LYS A 121 16.87 1.36 7.93
CA LYS A 121 17.35 2.01 9.16
C LYS A 121 16.48 3.23 9.47
N ARG A 122 15.46 3.03 10.32
CA ARG A 122 14.48 4.10 10.65
C ARG A 122 15.12 5.38 11.15
N SER A 123 16.14 5.28 12.01
CA SER A 123 16.79 6.46 12.59
C SER A 123 17.34 7.42 11.55
N GLN A 124 17.94 6.92 10.46
CA GLN A 124 18.49 7.75 9.40
C GLN A 124 17.40 8.53 8.64
N PHE A 125 16.32 7.84 8.28
CA PHE A 125 15.20 8.48 7.58
C PHE A 125 14.42 9.41 8.52
N ALA A 126 14.27 9.04 9.80
CA ALA A 126 13.62 9.87 10.81
C ALA A 126 14.32 11.21 11.02
N GLU A 127 15.67 11.20 11.04
CA GLU A 127 16.48 12.40 11.14
C GLU A 127 16.26 13.33 9.94
N LEU A 128 16.27 12.79 8.73
CA LEU A 128 16.07 13.55 7.50
C LEU A 128 14.72 14.26 7.43
N ILE A 129 13.64 13.53 7.75
CA ILE A 129 12.29 14.12 7.73
C ILE A 129 12.00 14.92 9.00
N LYS A 130 12.97 15.06 9.90
CA LYS A 130 12.76 15.70 11.22
C LYS A 130 11.51 15.15 11.88
N LEU A 131 11.50 13.81 12.05
CA LEU A 131 10.36 13.09 12.63
C LEU A 131 10.01 13.68 14.00
N LYS A 132 8.75 14.07 14.22
CA LYS A 132 8.29 14.66 15.46
C LYS A 132 8.12 13.60 16.55
N GLU A 133 8.10 14.01 17.82
CA GLU A 133 7.96 13.11 18.98
C GLU A 133 6.64 12.32 18.98
N ASP A 134 5.57 12.91 18.45
CA ASP A 134 4.25 12.30 18.32
C ASP A 134 4.04 11.51 17.02
N GLU A 135 5.05 11.49 16.14
CA GLU A 135 5.02 10.77 14.86
C GLU A 135 5.74 9.43 14.94
N ILE A 136 5.30 8.51 14.12
CA ILE A 136 6.02 7.28 13.75
C ILE A 136 6.18 7.25 12.24
N MET A 137 7.22 6.56 11.78
CA MET A 137 7.48 6.34 10.35
C MET A 137 7.45 4.83 10.06
N PRO A 138 6.27 4.27 9.77
CA PRO A 138 6.09 2.83 9.56
C PRO A 138 6.75 2.30 8.29
N ALA A 139 6.75 3.09 7.23
CA ALA A 139 7.19 2.65 5.91
C ALA A 139 7.93 3.75 5.13
N ILE A 140 8.76 3.30 4.22
CA ILE A 140 9.35 4.09 3.14
C ILE A 140 9.18 3.35 1.81
N THR A 141 9.36 4.05 0.70
CA THR A 141 9.53 3.44 -0.62
C THR A 141 10.68 4.12 -1.37
N PRO A 142 11.64 3.37 -1.96
CA PRO A 142 12.51 3.91 -2.99
C PRO A 142 11.67 4.24 -4.22
N ILE A 143 12.07 5.25 -4.98
CA ILE A 143 11.43 5.64 -6.22
C ILE A 143 12.49 6.01 -7.25
N GLY A 144 12.32 5.59 -8.50
CA GLY A 144 13.26 5.88 -9.57
C GLY A 144 13.05 5.01 -10.80
N TYR A 145 13.93 5.15 -11.78
CA TYR A 145 13.88 4.36 -12.99
C TYR A 145 14.37 2.92 -12.73
N PRO A 146 13.56 1.90 -13.06
CA PRO A 146 13.98 0.51 -12.92
C PRO A 146 15.24 0.22 -13.75
N ALA A 147 16.17 -0.57 -13.21
CA ALA A 147 17.30 -1.06 -13.99
C ALA A 147 16.81 -2.06 -15.07
N GLU A 148 17.43 -2.04 -16.24
CA GLU A 148 17.11 -2.96 -17.36
C GLU A 148 17.19 -4.44 -16.95
N LYS A 149 18.15 -4.78 -16.08
CA LYS A 149 18.34 -6.16 -15.59
C LYS A 149 18.03 -6.23 -14.09
N ARG A 150 17.11 -7.10 -13.74
CA ARG A 150 16.81 -7.40 -12.32
C ARG A 150 18.03 -8.00 -11.63
N GLY A 151 18.41 -7.41 -10.49
CA GLY A 151 19.52 -7.91 -9.68
C GLY A 151 19.22 -9.29 -9.07
N PHE A 152 20.30 -10.01 -8.71
CA PHE A 152 20.19 -11.34 -8.06
C PHE A 152 19.35 -11.29 -6.77
N VAL A 153 19.58 -10.27 -5.93
CA VAL A 153 18.83 -10.09 -4.66
C VAL A 153 17.34 -9.94 -4.92
N GLU A 154 16.96 -9.19 -5.95
CA GLU A 154 15.55 -9.01 -6.31
C GLU A 154 14.90 -10.35 -6.71
N LYS A 155 15.58 -11.15 -7.52
CA LYS A 155 15.09 -12.48 -7.93
C LYS A 155 14.89 -13.41 -6.75
N VAL A 156 15.85 -13.42 -5.81
CA VAL A 156 15.78 -14.25 -4.59
C VAL A 156 14.64 -13.80 -3.68
N MET A 157 14.52 -12.49 -3.41
CA MET A 157 13.47 -11.96 -2.53
C MET A 157 12.08 -12.16 -3.13
N ARG A 158 11.90 -11.98 -4.45
CA ARG A 158 10.64 -12.24 -5.13
C ARG A 158 10.21 -13.70 -4.98
N ARG A 159 11.15 -14.63 -5.14
CA ARG A 159 10.90 -16.07 -4.96
C ARG A 159 10.56 -16.41 -3.50
N MET A 160 11.31 -15.89 -2.54
CA MET A 160 11.08 -16.13 -1.10
C MET A 160 9.74 -15.56 -0.61
N ALA A 161 9.36 -14.38 -1.09
CA ALA A 161 8.08 -13.77 -0.75
C ALA A 161 6.89 -14.43 -1.47
N GLY A 162 7.14 -15.31 -2.46
CA GLY A 162 6.07 -15.85 -3.30
C GLY A 162 5.27 -14.74 -3.98
N SER A 163 5.94 -13.66 -4.42
CA SER A 163 5.28 -12.41 -4.84
C SER A 163 4.29 -12.57 -5.98
N ASP A 164 4.41 -13.66 -6.75
CA ASP A 164 3.50 -13.98 -7.85
C ASP A 164 2.30 -14.84 -7.41
N ASN A 165 2.35 -15.38 -6.19
CA ASN A 165 1.29 -16.19 -5.64
C ASN A 165 0.24 -15.30 -4.98
N ARG A 166 -0.99 -15.42 -5.42
CA ARG A 166 -2.13 -14.76 -4.78
C ARG A 166 -3.04 -15.82 -4.19
N LYS A 167 -3.60 -15.52 -3.02
CA LYS A 167 -4.63 -16.38 -2.42
C LYS A 167 -5.79 -16.59 -3.40
N PRO A 168 -6.41 -17.78 -3.38
CA PRO A 168 -7.62 -18.01 -4.17
C PRO A 168 -8.71 -17.02 -3.80
N TRP A 169 -9.54 -16.66 -4.76
CA TRP A 169 -10.69 -15.79 -4.60
C TRP A 169 -11.58 -16.20 -3.42
N SER A 170 -11.83 -17.50 -3.28
CA SER A 170 -12.68 -18.09 -2.25
C SER A 170 -12.15 -17.96 -0.82
N GLU A 171 -10.86 -17.62 -0.64
CA GLU A 171 -10.28 -17.37 0.67
C GLU A 171 -10.32 -15.89 1.07
N LEU A 172 -10.63 -14.99 0.12
CA LEU A 172 -10.58 -13.55 0.33
C LEU A 172 -11.95 -12.89 0.35
N PHE A 173 -12.90 -13.41 -0.45
CA PHE A 173 -14.18 -12.75 -0.70
C PHE A 173 -15.35 -13.67 -0.37
N PHE A 174 -16.32 -13.14 0.37
CA PHE A 174 -17.43 -13.89 0.95
C PHE A 174 -18.76 -13.18 0.73
N GLU A 175 -19.88 -13.90 0.82
CA GLU A 175 -21.24 -13.38 0.65
C GLU A 175 -22.15 -13.79 1.83
N GLY A 176 -22.62 -12.80 2.58
CA GLY A 176 -23.53 -12.97 3.70
C GLY A 176 -22.88 -13.53 4.96
N SER A 177 -21.92 -14.47 4.84
CA SER A 177 -21.18 -15.06 5.96
C SER A 177 -19.80 -15.55 5.50
N PHE A 178 -18.84 -15.75 6.44
CA PHE A 178 -17.45 -16.15 6.12
C PHE A 178 -17.29 -17.64 5.78
N ASP A 179 -18.30 -18.44 5.90
CA ASP A 179 -18.36 -19.83 5.44
C ASP A 179 -18.85 -19.96 3.98
N LYS A 180 -19.34 -18.85 3.38
CA LYS A 180 -19.87 -18.82 2.01
C LYS A 180 -18.99 -17.97 1.09
N PRO A 181 -18.07 -18.56 0.31
CA PRO A 181 -17.29 -17.82 -0.68
C PRO A 181 -18.18 -17.13 -1.71
N LEU A 182 -17.87 -15.84 -1.99
CA LEU A 182 -18.52 -15.06 -3.04
C LEU A 182 -18.14 -15.61 -4.41
N LYS A 183 -19.11 -15.93 -5.25
CA LYS A 183 -18.88 -16.29 -6.65
C LYS A 183 -18.58 -15.03 -7.47
N LYS A 184 -17.68 -15.14 -8.46
CA LYS A 184 -17.34 -13.98 -9.32
C LYS A 184 -18.56 -13.41 -10.03
N GLU A 185 -19.46 -14.27 -10.47
CA GLU A 185 -20.71 -13.88 -11.15
C GLU A 185 -21.64 -13.10 -10.19
N ALA A 186 -21.68 -13.48 -8.91
CA ALA A 186 -22.45 -12.80 -7.88
C ALA A 186 -21.86 -11.46 -7.43
N ALA A 187 -20.56 -11.25 -7.68
CA ALA A 187 -19.92 -9.94 -7.48
C ALA A 187 -20.34 -8.92 -8.54
N GLY A 188 -20.85 -9.38 -9.70
CA GLY A 188 -21.29 -8.48 -10.77
C GLY A 188 -20.17 -7.53 -11.24
N GLN A 189 -20.48 -6.25 -11.34
CA GLN A 189 -19.50 -5.20 -11.70
C GLN A 189 -18.33 -5.08 -10.71
N TYR A 190 -18.48 -5.48 -9.45
CA TYR A 190 -17.41 -5.50 -8.46
C TYR A 190 -16.41 -6.65 -8.64
N ALA A 191 -16.64 -7.56 -9.60
CA ALA A 191 -15.69 -8.65 -9.84
C ALA A 191 -14.30 -8.12 -10.25
N GLU A 192 -14.22 -7.07 -11.04
CA GLU A 192 -12.96 -6.42 -11.41
C GLU A 192 -12.34 -5.67 -10.22
N VAL A 193 -13.15 -4.94 -9.45
CA VAL A 193 -12.70 -4.25 -8.23
C VAL A 193 -12.04 -5.23 -7.27
N LEU A 194 -12.70 -6.35 -6.97
CA LEU A 194 -12.18 -7.37 -6.07
C LEU A 194 -10.95 -8.10 -6.65
N GLU A 195 -10.88 -8.27 -7.97
CA GLU A 195 -9.67 -8.83 -8.59
C GLU A 195 -8.47 -7.88 -8.42
N MET A 196 -8.66 -6.56 -8.55
CA MET A 196 -7.58 -5.60 -8.30
C MET A 196 -7.17 -5.59 -6.82
N VAL A 197 -8.09 -5.75 -5.88
CA VAL A 197 -7.79 -5.98 -4.47
C VAL A 197 -6.97 -7.27 -4.27
N ARG A 198 -7.32 -8.37 -4.95
CA ARG A 198 -6.58 -9.63 -4.87
C ARG A 198 -5.12 -9.49 -5.34
N LEU A 199 -4.85 -8.57 -6.27
CA LEU A 199 -3.51 -8.27 -6.78
C LEU A 199 -2.71 -7.33 -5.87
N ALA A 200 -3.33 -6.70 -4.88
CA ALA A 200 -2.68 -5.76 -3.98
C ALA A 200 -1.43 -6.37 -3.32
N PRO A 201 -0.35 -5.58 -3.12
CA PRO A 201 0.80 -6.03 -2.36
C PRO A 201 0.48 -6.10 -0.86
N SER A 202 1.21 -6.95 -0.14
CA SER A 202 1.16 -7.01 1.31
C SER A 202 2.49 -7.45 1.90
N ALA A 203 2.71 -7.12 3.16
CA ALA A 203 3.91 -7.52 3.88
C ALA A 203 4.06 -9.05 3.86
N SER A 204 5.22 -9.54 3.39
CA SER A 204 5.50 -10.97 3.16
C SER A 204 4.40 -11.70 2.37
N ASN A 205 3.66 -10.99 1.52
CA ASN A 205 2.56 -11.51 0.70
C ASN A 205 1.45 -12.24 1.50
N LYS A 206 1.19 -11.76 2.73
CA LYS A 206 0.21 -12.40 3.64
C LYS A 206 -1.24 -12.22 3.22
N GLN A 207 -1.55 -11.13 2.49
CA GLN A 207 -2.91 -10.85 1.99
C GLN A 207 -3.94 -10.97 3.10
N PRO A 208 -3.86 -10.10 4.16
CA PRO A 208 -4.59 -10.29 5.40
C PRO A 208 -6.06 -9.85 5.33
N TRP A 209 -6.48 -9.28 4.22
CA TRP A 209 -7.86 -8.82 4.04
C TRP A 209 -8.85 -9.95 3.82
N ARG A 210 -10.04 -9.80 4.39
CA ARG A 210 -11.24 -10.60 4.11
C ARG A 210 -12.37 -9.62 3.83
N ILE A 211 -13.05 -9.79 2.71
CA ILE A 211 -14.12 -8.88 2.29
C ILE A 211 -15.43 -9.66 2.25
N LEU A 212 -16.39 -9.18 3.01
CA LEU A 212 -17.74 -9.74 3.10
C LEU A 212 -18.74 -8.83 2.38
N LYS A 213 -19.36 -9.34 1.33
CA LYS A 213 -20.46 -8.65 0.64
C LYS A 213 -21.77 -8.94 1.37
N GLN A 214 -22.50 -7.87 1.72
CA GLN A 214 -23.87 -7.94 2.24
C GLN A 214 -24.74 -6.92 1.51
N GLY A 215 -25.67 -7.39 0.69
CA GLY A 215 -26.41 -6.48 -0.19
C GLY A 215 -25.48 -5.72 -1.13
N ASN A 216 -25.49 -4.39 -1.05
CA ASN A 216 -24.63 -3.49 -1.80
C ASN A 216 -23.41 -2.98 -0.99
N GLU A 217 -23.21 -3.51 0.21
CA GLU A 217 -22.11 -3.11 1.08
C GLU A 217 -20.98 -4.13 1.03
N TYR A 218 -19.73 -3.66 1.11
CA TYR A 218 -18.52 -4.48 1.17
C TYR A 218 -17.77 -4.19 2.47
N HIS A 219 -17.80 -5.14 3.41
CA HIS A 219 -17.21 -5.00 4.72
C HIS A 219 -15.80 -5.58 4.72
N ILE A 220 -14.81 -4.77 5.08
CA ILE A 220 -13.40 -5.14 5.07
C ILE A 220 -12.97 -5.51 6.47
N TYR A 221 -12.40 -6.70 6.58
CA TYR A 221 -11.87 -7.26 7.83
C TYR A 221 -10.39 -7.58 7.69
N LEU A 222 -9.68 -7.46 8.79
CA LEU A 222 -8.31 -7.91 8.96
C LEU A 222 -8.31 -9.32 9.59
N GLN A 223 -7.69 -10.28 8.91
CA GLN A 223 -7.30 -11.57 9.49
C GLN A 223 -5.82 -11.53 9.85
N GLU A 224 -5.53 -11.32 11.12
CA GLU A 224 -4.14 -11.24 11.57
C GLU A 224 -3.38 -12.55 11.43
N THR A 225 -2.13 -12.44 11.01
CA THR A 225 -1.18 -13.55 11.08
C THR A 225 -0.55 -13.56 12.47
N LYS A 226 -0.75 -14.63 13.23
CA LYS A 226 -0.19 -14.78 14.59
C LYS A 226 1.32 -14.46 14.62
N GLY A 227 1.73 -13.63 15.57
CA GLY A 227 3.13 -13.23 15.76
C GLY A 227 3.65 -12.12 14.85
N TYR A 228 2.81 -11.56 13.97
CA TYR A 228 3.23 -10.52 13.01
C TYR A 228 3.02 -9.08 13.53
N ALA A 229 2.06 -8.88 14.43
CA ALA A 229 1.57 -7.56 14.82
C ALA A 229 2.54 -6.73 15.70
N ASN A 230 3.40 -7.34 16.50
CA ASN A 230 4.06 -6.63 17.63
C ASN A 230 5.54 -6.35 17.48
N ALA A 231 6.21 -6.82 16.44
CA ALA A 231 7.67 -6.70 16.31
C ALA A 231 8.18 -5.26 16.12
N LEU A 232 7.32 -4.33 15.68
CA LEU A 232 7.70 -2.96 15.29
C LEU A 232 6.99 -1.86 16.11
N GLY A 233 6.17 -2.23 17.11
CA GLY A 233 5.37 -1.28 17.90
C GLY A 233 4.12 -0.75 17.19
N PHE A 234 3.78 -1.29 16.03
CA PHE A 234 2.54 -1.03 15.27
C PHE A 234 2.15 -2.26 14.43
N ASN A 235 0.89 -2.38 14.06
CA ASN A 235 0.40 -3.48 13.24
C ASN A 235 0.60 -3.19 11.75
N MET A 236 1.63 -3.81 11.14
CA MET A 236 1.93 -3.64 9.71
C MET A 236 0.81 -4.16 8.80
N GLN A 237 0.02 -5.14 9.24
CA GLN A 237 -1.07 -5.69 8.43
C GLN A 237 -2.24 -4.71 8.26
N LYS A 238 -2.36 -3.71 9.14
CA LYS A 238 -3.29 -2.60 8.95
C LYS A 238 -2.89 -1.70 7.77
N ILE A 239 -1.59 -1.56 7.51
CA ILE A 239 -1.10 -0.91 6.28
C ILE A 239 -1.55 -1.71 5.05
N ASP A 240 -1.46 -3.04 5.11
CA ASP A 240 -1.90 -3.91 4.01
C ASP A 240 -3.41 -3.76 3.74
N ILE A 241 -4.24 -3.52 4.78
CA ILE A 241 -5.67 -3.20 4.60
C ILE A 241 -5.83 -1.87 3.86
N GLY A 242 -5.09 -0.83 4.24
CA GLY A 242 -5.12 0.46 3.54
C GLY A 242 -4.75 0.33 2.05
N ILE A 243 -3.75 -0.50 1.73
CA ILE A 243 -3.38 -0.81 0.35
C ILE A 243 -4.56 -1.47 -0.40
N ALA A 244 -5.20 -2.47 0.21
CA ALA A 244 -6.37 -3.14 -0.36
C ALA A 244 -7.54 -2.19 -0.59
N MET A 245 -7.79 -1.26 0.34
CA MET A 245 -8.80 -0.20 0.22
C MET A 245 -8.48 0.76 -0.94
N CYS A 246 -7.20 1.13 -1.13
CA CYS A 246 -6.78 1.98 -2.25
C CYS A 246 -7.09 1.31 -3.60
N HIS A 247 -6.75 0.03 -3.76
CA HIS A 247 -7.06 -0.72 -4.96
C HIS A 247 -8.57 -0.83 -5.19
N PHE A 248 -9.34 -1.08 -4.13
CA PHE A 248 -10.79 -1.16 -4.19
C PHE A 248 -11.41 0.13 -4.72
N GLU A 249 -11.17 1.26 -4.04
CA GLU A 249 -11.81 2.54 -4.37
C GLU A 249 -11.33 3.07 -5.73
N MET A 250 -10.03 3.03 -6.01
CA MET A 250 -9.52 3.54 -7.29
C MET A 250 -10.10 2.77 -8.48
N THR A 251 -10.27 1.46 -8.36
CA THR A 251 -10.90 0.65 -9.41
C THR A 251 -12.40 0.92 -9.50
N ALA A 252 -13.11 1.02 -8.36
CA ALA A 252 -14.53 1.33 -8.34
C ALA A 252 -14.82 2.67 -9.01
N VAL A 253 -14.05 3.72 -8.67
CA VAL A 253 -14.19 5.05 -9.30
C VAL A 253 -13.85 5.02 -10.79
N GLU A 254 -12.87 4.25 -11.23
CA GLU A 254 -12.55 4.08 -12.66
C GLU A 254 -13.73 3.49 -13.43
N LEU A 255 -14.42 2.53 -12.84
CA LEU A 255 -15.59 1.86 -13.43
C LEU A 255 -16.89 2.69 -13.30
N GLY A 256 -16.80 3.91 -12.74
CA GLY A 256 -17.92 4.83 -12.59
C GLY A 256 -18.85 4.52 -11.43
N MET A 257 -18.40 3.67 -10.50
CA MET A 257 -19.15 3.38 -9.27
C MET A 257 -19.03 4.55 -8.30
N ILE A 258 -20.11 4.88 -7.63
CA ILE A 258 -20.19 5.96 -6.64
C ILE A 258 -20.34 5.30 -5.28
N GLY A 259 -19.36 5.52 -4.39
CA GLY A 259 -19.41 4.99 -3.05
C GLY A 259 -18.27 5.57 -2.22
N HIS A 260 -18.25 5.25 -0.94
CA HIS A 260 -17.23 5.74 -0.01
C HIS A 260 -17.06 4.79 1.16
N PHE A 261 -15.90 4.90 1.82
CA PHE A 261 -15.65 4.16 3.05
C PHE A 261 -16.32 4.84 4.25
N VAL A 262 -17.00 4.04 5.07
CA VAL A 262 -17.62 4.45 6.32
C VAL A 262 -17.21 3.52 7.44
N ASP A 263 -16.89 4.09 8.61
CA ASP A 263 -16.74 3.31 9.82
C ASP A 263 -18.15 2.99 10.37
N SER A 264 -18.55 1.73 10.20
CA SER A 264 -19.86 1.22 10.63
C SER A 264 -19.82 0.53 11.99
N THR A 265 -18.87 0.86 12.86
CA THR A 265 -18.73 0.23 14.20
C THR A 265 -20.03 0.23 15.04
N ARG A 266 -20.99 1.08 14.69
CA ARG A 266 -22.31 1.12 15.34
C ARG A 266 -23.32 0.11 14.79
N LYS A 267 -23.12 -0.46 13.62
CA LYS A 267 -23.87 -1.62 13.13
C LYS A 267 -23.10 -2.86 13.57
N THR A 268 -23.29 -3.27 14.82
CA THR A 268 -22.85 -4.59 15.30
C THR A 268 -23.39 -5.64 14.34
N MET A 269 -22.55 -6.01 13.39
CA MET A 269 -22.87 -7.14 12.54
C MET A 269 -22.71 -8.38 13.42
N ASP A 270 -23.82 -9.09 13.69
CA ASP A 270 -23.85 -10.41 14.35
C ASP A 270 -23.10 -11.50 13.56
N VAL A 271 -22.18 -11.10 12.68
CA VAL A 271 -21.31 -12.02 11.97
C VAL A 271 -20.18 -12.39 12.92
N LYS A 272 -20.33 -13.50 13.62
CA LYS A 272 -19.26 -14.10 14.42
C LYS A 272 -18.10 -14.46 13.50
N ALA A 273 -17.15 -13.57 13.44
CA ALA A 273 -15.92 -13.70 12.67
C ALA A 273 -14.77 -13.95 13.66
N GLU A 274 -14.70 -15.17 14.21
CA GLU A 274 -13.64 -15.53 15.15
C GLU A 274 -12.27 -15.31 14.50
N GLY A 275 -11.45 -14.45 15.11
CA GLY A 275 -10.12 -14.10 14.62
C GLY A 275 -10.09 -13.08 13.47
N LEU A 276 -11.22 -12.41 13.18
CA LEU A 276 -11.29 -11.29 12.23
C LEU A 276 -11.58 -9.98 12.96
N GLU A 277 -10.83 -8.92 12.65
CA GLU A 277 -11.08 -7.56 13.10
C GLU A 277 -11.81 -6.81 11.99
N TYR A 278 -13.00 -6.28 12.27
CA TYR A 278 -13.68 -5.36 11.36
C TYR A 278 -12.90 -4.04 11.27
N ILE A 279 -12.70 -3.52 10.06
CA ILE A 279 -12.01 -2.25 9.83
C ILE A 279 -12.97 -1.19 9.29
N VAL A 280 -13.65 -1.44 8.17
CA VAL A 280 -14.43 -0.42 7.46
C VAL A 280 -15.40 -1.07 6.48
N SER A 281 -16.43 -0.33 6.08
CA SER A 281 -17.35 -0.75 5.01
C SER A 281 -17.27 0.23 3.84
N PHE A 282 -17.28 -0.29 2.62
CA PHE A 282 -17.57 0.50 1.43
C PHE A 282 -19.07 0.43 1.15
N VAL A 283 -19.69 1.59 1.02
CA VAL A 283 -21.12 1.74 0.76
C VAL A 283 -21.33 2.58 -0.50
N GLU A 284 -22.31 2.19 -1.32
CA GLU A 284 -22.76 2.96 -2.48
C GLU A 284 -23.69 4.10 -2.10
#